data_960db8e7942f3ac057916a28d2a77562
#
_entry.id   960db8e7942f3ac057916a28d2a77562
#
_cell.length_a   1.000
_cell.length_b   1.000
_cell.length_c   1.000
_cell.angle_alpha   90.00
_cell.angle_beta   90.00
_cell.angle_gamma   90.00
#
_symmetry.space_group_name_H-M   'P 1'
#
loop_
_entity.id
_entity.type
_entity.pdbx_description
1 polymer ?
#
loop_
_entity_poly.entity_id
_entity_poly.type
_entity_poly.pdbx_seq_one_letter_code
_entity_poly.pdbx_strand_id
1 'polypeptide(L)'
;MAMAEYNGIVMLQVNGLSGRMEADEVKECVKELPQTYLAFIGSSGKSVKIWVRFTYPDNRLPDNREQAEVFHAHAYRLAVKYYQPQLPFDIELREPSLEQYCRLTFDPELYFNPEAMPVYLKQPASLPGETTYREQVQAQASPLQRLVPGYDSYEALSVLFEAAFARALAEQKGYRPGDDIHSLLVCLAEQCFRAGIPQEDTVRWARAHYRLPKDEFLIRETVKNVYGTCEGFADKSSLLPEQLFVMQTDEFMKRRYEFRFNMLTSSVEYRERNSFNFYFRPIDKRVMASITMNAMYEGIKLWDKDVVRYLNSDHVPVYHPVEEFLYDLPHWDGKDHIRDLAERVPCDNPHWGQLFRRWFLSTVAHWRGVDKNHANSTSPILIGPQAYRKSTFCRLILPPCLQAYYTDSIDFSRKRDAELYLNRFLLINMDEFDQIGVNQQSFLKHILQKPVVNTRRPNASAVESLRRYASFIGTSNHKDLLTDTSGSRRFIGVEVTGVIDVVRPIDYEQLYAQAMTALYKNERYWFDEEEEAIMTESNQEFEQSPAIEQLFQVYYRAAADEEAGEWLLAADLLQRIQKASKMKFSPRQVSYLGRILQKLGVKSYRRSHGVYYHVVPISFDNE
;
A
#
# COMPACT_ATOMS: atom_id res chain seq x y z
N MET A 1 13.92 16.62 14.72
CA MET A 1 14.44 17.97 14.33
C MET A 1 13.84 19.04 15.24
N ALA A 2 14.62 20.00 15.69
CA ALA A 2 14.07 21.18 16.33
C ALA A 2 13.42 22.06 15.26
N MET A 3 12.20 22.55 15.51
CA MET A 3 11.53 23.51 14.65
C MET A 3 12.28 24.86 14.76
N ALA A 4 12.76 25.36 13.64
CA ALA A 4 13.43 26.66 13.62
C ALA A 4 12.41 27.81 13.66
N GLU A 5 11.37 27.72 12.84
CA GLU A 5 10.30 28.71 12.73
C GLU A 5 9.08 28.07 12.04
N TYR A 6 7.87 28.50 12.40
CA TYR A 6 6.64 28.12 11.73
C TYR A 6 6.13 29.27 10.87
N ASN A 7 5.87 29.01 9.59
CA ASN A 7 5.53 30.04 8.59
C ASN A 7 4.02 30.27 8.38
N GLY A 8 3.16 29.50 9.03
CA GLY A 8 1.69 29.61 8.91
C GLY A 8 1.13 29.22 7.55
N ILE A 9 1.89 28.56 6.69
CA ILE A 9 1.43 28.13 5.38
C ILE A 9 0.84 26.73 5.47
N VAL A 10 -0.37 26.58 4.95
CA VAL A 10 -1.06 25.30 4.79
C VAL A 10 -1.13 24.96 3.31
N MET A 11 -0.78 23.73 2.97
CA MET A 11 -0.86 23.22 1.63
C MET A 11 -2.06 22.29 1.48
N LEU A 12 -2.91 22.59 0.50
CA LEU A 12 -3.94 21.70 -0.01
C LEU A 12 -3.47 21.09 -1.33
N GLN A 13 -3.96 19.90 -1.63
CA GLN A 13 -3.63 19.21 -2.86
C GLN A 13 -4.90 18.60 -3.47
N VAL A 14 -5.11 18.83 -4.76
CA VAL A 14 -6.12 18.17 -5.58
C VAL A 14 -5.40 17.18 -6.47
N ASN A 15 -5.72 15.91 -6.37
CA ASN A 15 -5.09 14.82 -7.12
C ASN A 15 -6.09 14.12 -8.03
N GLY A 16 -5.57 13.20 -8.85
CA GLY A 16 -6.42 12.33 -9.69
C GLY A 16 -7.02 13.03 -10.90
N LEU A 17 -6.49 14.19 -11.28
CA LEU A 17 -6.93 14.92 -12.45
C LEU A 17 -6.56 14.16 -13.74
N SER A 18 -7.43 14.24 -14.76
CA SER A 18 -7.21 13.56 -16.03
C SER A 18 -6.02 14.14 -16.81
N GLY A 19 -5.74 15.44 -16.61
CA GLY A 19 -4.65 16.13 -17.28
C GLY A 19 -4.61 17.62 -17.01
N ARG A 20 -3.81 18.33 -17.83
CA ARG A 20 -3.56 19.76 -17.64
C ARG A 20 -4.82 20.64 -17.71
N MET A 21 -5.80 20.30 -18.54
CA MET A 21 -7.04 21.08 -18.64
C MET A 21 -7.79 21.17 -17.31
N GLU A 22 -7.98 20.03 -16.64
CA GLU A 22 -8.61 20.00 -15.31
C GLU A 22 -7.75 20.69 -14.25
N ALA A 23 -6.43 20.56 -14.34
CA ALA A 23 -5.51 21.26 -13.45
C ALA A 23 -5.58 22.79 -13.63
N ASP A 24 -5.67 23.27 -14.86
CA ASP A 24 -5.86 24.69 -15.14
C ASP A 24 -7.23 25.18 -14.64
N GLU A 25 -8.30 24.39 -14.79
CA GLU A 25 -9.63 24.69 -14.24
C GLU A 25 -9.58 24.86 -12.72
N VAL A 26 -8.93 23.95 -12.00
CA VAL A 26 -8.73 24.08 -10.55
C VAL A 26 -7.94 25.34 -10.21
N LYS A 27 -6.88 25.67 -10.97
CA LYS A 27 -6.10 26.89 -10.75
C LYS A 27 -6.93 28.15 -10.95
N GLU A 28 -7.75 28.22 -11.99
CA GLU A 28 -8.64 29.36 -12.23
C GLU A 28 -9.64 29.53 -11.07
N CYS A 29 -10.25 28.45 -10.60
CA CYS A 29 -11.16 28.51 -9.44
C CYS A 29 -10.47 29.10 -8.19
N VAL A 30 -9.23 28.71 -7.92
CA VAL A 30 -8.55 29.18 -6.70
C VAL A 30 -7.93 30.57 -6.85
N LYS A 31 -7.67 31.05 -8.05
CA LYS A 31 -7.23 32.44 -8.30
C LYS A 31 -8.27 33.46 -7.88
N GLU A 32 -9.55 33.15 -8.01
CA GLU A 32 -10.65 34.02 -7.61
C GLU A 32 -10.78 34.17 -6.08
N LEU A 33 -10.08 33.31 -5.31
CA LEU A 33 -10.15 33.32 -3.86
C LEU A 33 -9.03 34.23 -3.28
N PRO A 34 -9.38 35.31 -2.60
CA PRO A 34 -8.40 36.30 -2.12
C PRO A 34 -7.41 35.75 -1.07
N GLN A 35 -7.69 34.56 -0.50
CA GLN A 35 -6.84 33.89 0.48
C GLN A 35 -5.77 33.00 -0.17
N THR A 36 -5.85 32.76 -1.47
CA THR A 36 -4.89 31.91 -2.18
C THR A 36 -3.56 32.64 -2.32
N TYR A 37 -2.54 32.11 -1.63
CA TYR A 37 -1.19 32.65 -1.64
C TYR A 37 -0.39 32.16 -2.86
N LEU A 38 -0.47 30.86 -3.14
CA LEU A 38 0.23 30.22 -4.24
C LEU A 38 -0.60 29.07 -4.79
N ALA A 39 -0.64 28.91 -6.11
CA ALA A 39 -1.20 27.71 -6.73
C ALA A 39 -0.39 27.30 -7.96
N PHE A 40 -0.05 26.00 -8.07
CA PHE A 40 0.73 25.47 -9.18
C PHE A 40 0.41 24.01 -9.46
N ILE A 41 0.68 23.60 -10.69
CA ILE A 41 0.49 22.23 -11.15
C ILE A 41 1.66 21.36 -10.66
N GLY A 42 1.37 20.22 -10.07
CA GLY A 42 2.36 19.24 -9.65
C GLY A 42 3.11 18.60 -10.81
N SER A 43 4.23 17.93 -10.53
CA SER A 43 5.14 17.36 -11.53
C SER A 43 4.50 16.33 -12.47
N SER A 44 3.43 15.68 -12.06
CA SER A 44 2.68 14.73 -12.89
C SER A 44 1.77 15.41 -13.93
N GLY A 45 1.52 16.72 -13.82
CA GLY A 45 0.51 17.42 -14.62
C GLY A 45 -0.94 17.08 -14.25
N LYS A 46 -1.15 16.23 -13.23
CA LYS A 46 -2.45 15.67 -12.81
C LYS A 46 -2.82 16.01 -11.38
N SER A 47 -2.17 17.02 -10.83
CA SER A 47 -2.43 17.52 -9.48
C SER A 47 -2.20 19.01 -9.40
N VAL A 48 -2.92 19.67 -8.49
CA VAL A 48 -2.72 21.09 -8.18
C VAL A 48 -2.42 21.23 -6.71
N LYS A 49 -1.42 22.04 -6.39
CA LYS A 49 -1.04 22.40 -5.02
C LYS A 49 -1.45 23.84 -4.75
N ILE A 50 -2.11 24.06 -3.63
CA ILE A 50 -2.67 25.35 -3.23
C ILE A 50 -2.12 25.69 -1.86
N TRP A 51 -1.52 26.85 -1.71
CA TRP A 51 -0.98 27.34 -0.44
C TRP A 51 -1.84 28.48 0.08
N VAL A 52 -2.17 28.40 1.36
CA VAL A 52 -3.00 29.36 2.08
C VAL A 52 -2.28 29.79 3.34
N ARG A 53 -2.28 31.08 3.63
CA ARG A 53 -1.64 31.64 4.84
C ARG A 53 -2.61 31.74 5.99
N PHE A 54 -2.18 31.30 7.16
CA PHE A 54 -2.94 31.36 8.41
C PHE A 54 -2.15 32.08 9.49
N THR A 55 -2.83 32.91 10.27
CA THR A 55 -2.25 33.58 11.43
C THR A 55 -3.28 33.68 12.54
N TYR A 56 -2.84 34.02 13.75
CA TYR A 56 -3.76 34.52 14.78
C TYR A 56 -4.27 35.93 14.41
N PRO A 57 -5.38 36.41 15.04
CA PRO A 57 -5.94 37.74 14.76
C PRO A 57 -4.97 38.90 15.01
N ASP A 58 -3.94 38.71 15.82
CA ASP A 58 -2.87 39.66 16.11
C ASP A 58 -1.67 39.53 15.14
N ASN A 59 -1.83 38.76 14.04
CA ASN A 59 -0.82 38.45 13.06
C ASN A 59 0.41 37.65 13.59
N ARG A 60 0.31 37.09 14.80
CA ARG A 60 1.33 36.19 15.32
C ARG A 60 1.15 34.77 14.84
N LEU A 61 2.20 33.98 14.98
CA LEU A 61 2.23 32.55 14.74
C LEU A 61 2.62 31.80 16.01
N PRO A 62 2.34 30.50 16.11
CA PRO A 62 2.77 29.69 17.25
C PRO A 62 4.28 29.70 17.44
N ASP A 63 4.73 29.87 18.69
CA ASP A 63 6.14 29.99 19.07
C ASP A 63 6.82 28.62 19.33
N ASN A 64 6.03 27.57 19.57
CA ASN A 64 6.55 26.25 19.87
C ASN A 64 5.91 25.17 18.99
N ARG A 65 6.59 24.01 18.90
CA ARG A 65 6.19 22.90 18.02
C ARG A 65 4.80 22.35 18.36
N GLU A 66 4.50 22.15 19.62
CA GLU A 66 3.22 21.58 20.07
C GLU A 66 2.04 22.48 19.68
N GLN A 67 2.17 23.77 19.91
CA GLN A 67 1.17 24.76 19.50
C GLN A 67 1.08 24.86 17.97
N ALA A 68 2.21 24.77 17.27
CA ALA A 68 2.23 24.79 15.82
C ALA A 68 1.55 23.56 15.20
N GLU A 69 1.72 22.37 15.78
CA GLU A 69 1.04 21.15 15.34
C GLU A 69 -0.48 21.29 15.48
N VAL A 70 -0.95 21.75 16.62
CA VAL A 70 -2.40 21.99 16.85
C VAL A 70 -2.93 23.08 15.92
N PHE A 71 -2.21 24.20 15.81
CA PHE A 71 -2.59 25.31 14.93
C PHE A 71 -2.66 24.84 13.47
N HIS A 72 -1.64 24.13 12.99
CA HIS A 72 -1.58 23.63 11.62
C HIS A 72 -2.71 22.66 11.29
N ALA A 73 -3.04 21.76 12.21
CA ALA A 73 -4.16 20.84 12.06
C ALA A 73 -5.51 21.58 11.93
N HIS A 74 -5.74 22.60 12.74
CA HIS A 74 -6.94 23.44 12.65
C HIS A 74 -6.98 24.26 11.35
N ALA A 75 -5.84 24.87 11.00
CA ALA A 75 -5.68 25.65 9.77
C ALA A 75 -5.96 24.80 8.52
N TYR A 76 -5.42 23.59 8.47
CA TYR A 76 -5.65 22.65 7.37
C TYR A 76 -7.14 22.31 7.21
N ARG A 77 -7.82 21.97 8.29
CA ARG A 77 -9.26 21.66 8.23
C ARG A 77 -10.10 22.86 7.78
N LEU A 78 -9.77 24.03 8.27
CA LEU A 78 -10.48 25.25 7.87
C LEU A 78 -10.22 25.57 6.40
N ALA A 79 -8.99 25.37 5.92
CA ALA A 79 -8.64 25.50 4.51
C ALA A 79 -9.43 24.53 3.63
N VAL A 80 -9.47 23.23 3.98
CA VAL A 80 -10.27 22.24 3.27
C VAL A 80 -11.73 22.64 3.22
N LYS A 81 -12.31 23.01 4.37
CA LYS A 81 -13.72 23.43 4.46
C LYS A 81 -14.04 24.64 3.60
N TYR A 82 -13.10 25.59 3.47
CA TYR A 82 -13.29 26.80 2.69
C TYR A 82 -13.12 26.55 1.19
N TYR A 83 -12.10 25.78 0.80
CA TYR A 83 -11.77 25.55 -0.61
C TYR A 83 -12.61 24.45 -1.27
N GLN A 84 -12.94 23.37 -0.56
CA GLN A 84 -13.67 22.23 -1.14
C GLN A 84 -14.98 22.64 -1.86
N PRO A 85 -15.84 23.51 -1.31
CA PRO A 85 -17.06 23.92 -2.00
C PRO A 85 -16.83 24.77 -3.26
N GLN A 86 -15.64 25.34 -3.42
CA GLN A 86 -15.28 26.21 -4.54
C GLN A 86 -14.59 25.44 -5.69
N LEU A 87 -14.28 24.18 -5.47
CA LEU A 87 -13.53 23.35 -6.41
C LEU A 87 -14.45 22.31 -7.06
N PRO A 88 -14.27 22.05 -8.38
CA PRO A 88 -15.00 21.00 -9.09
C PRO A 88 -14.48 19.59 -8.78
N PHE A 89 -13.30 19.48 -8.13
CA PHE A 89 -12.65 18.24 -7.79
C PHE A 89 -12.35 18.15 -6.29
N ASP A 90 -12.26 16.92 -5.78
CA ASP A 90 -12.03 16.70 -4.35
C ASP A 90 -10.59 17.03 -3.93
N ILE A 91 -10.46 17.73 -2.81
CA ILE A 91 -9.18 17.93 -2.15
C ILE A 91 -8.75 16.62 -1.50
N GLU A 92 -7.52 16.18 -1.78
CA GLU A 92 -6.93 15.04 -1.11
C GLU A 92 -6.74 15.34 0.38
N LEU A 93 -7.46 14.60 1.22
CA LEU A 93 -7.35 14.74 2.67
C LEU A 93 -6.12 13.98 3.17
N ARG A 94 -5.12 14.71 3.64
CA ARG A 94 -3.90 14.18 4.25
C ARG A 94 -3.84 14.51 5.73
N GLU A 95 -3.03 13.77 6.48
CA GLU A 95 -2.73 14.17 7.85
C GLU A 95 -1.91 15.47 7.82
N PRO A 96 -2.37 16.53 8.50
CA PRO A 96 -1.61 17.75 8.59
C PRO A 96 -0.37 17.53 9.46
N SER A 97 0.79 17.54 8.84
CA SER A 97 2.08 17.40 9.50
C SER A 97 2.96 18.60 9.23
N LEU A 98 3.66 19.10 10.25
CA LEU A 98 4.67 20.14 10.07
C LEU A 98 5.88 19.66 9.27
N GLU A 99 6.03 18.37 9.10
CA GLU A 99 7.12 17.74 8.32
C GLU A 99 6.70 17.43 6.89
N GLN A 100 5.57 17.95 6.45
CA GLN A 100 5.06 17.72 5.10
C GLN A 100 5.89 18.49 4.07
N TYR A 101 6.51 17.76 3.15
CA TYR A 101 7.31 18.36 2.08
C TYR A 101 6.41 18.76 0.91
N CYS A 102 6.72 19.94 0.35
CA CYS A 102 6.16 20.35 -0.93
C CYS A 102 7.27 20.38 -1.99
N ARG A 103 7.13 19.55 -3.02
CA ARG A 103 8.02 19.64 -4.16
C ARG A 103 7.53 20.74 -5.09
N LEU A 104 8.35 21.77 -5.27
CA LEU A 104 8.11 22.79 -6.26
C LEU A 104 8.44 22.22 -7.65
N THR A 105 7.53 22.46 -8.59
CA THR A 105 7.68 22.04 -9.98
C THR A 105 7.72 23.28 -10.87
N PHE A 106 8.26 23.12 -12.08
CA PHE A 106 8.20 24.19 -13.08
C PHE A 106 6.77 24.26 -13.64
N ASP A 107 6.05 25.30 -13.25
CA ASP A 107 4.76 25.68 -13.82
C ASP A 107 4.93 27.08 -14.44
N PRO A 108 4.91 27.23 -15.78
CA PRO A 108 5.11 28.52 -16.43
C PRO A 108 3.99 29.52 -16.11
N GLU A 109 2.85 29.04 -15.66
CA GLU A 109 1.68 29.83 -15.30
C GLU A 109 1.39 29.74 -13.80
N LEU A 110 2.44 29.63 -12.99
CA LEU A 110 2.35 29.66 -11.52
C LEU A 110 1.53 30.88 -11.08
N TYR A 111 0.49 30.65 -10.28
CA TYR A 111 -0.21 31.73 -9.58
C TYR A 111 0.49 32.06 -8.27
N PHE A 112 0.85 33.33 -8.09
CA PHE A 112 1.45 33.82 -6.87
C PHE A 112 0.86 35.18 -6.50
N ASN A 113 0.25 35.28 -5.33
CA ASN A 113 -0.31 36.50 -4.78
C ASN A 113 0.35 36.84 -3.43
N PRO A 114 1.37 37.72 -3.41
CA PRO A 114 2.04 38.12 -2.17
C PRO A 114 1.10 38.88 -1.21
N GLU A 115 0.06 39.55 -1.74
CA GLU A 115 -0.94 40.29 -0.99
C GLU A 115 -2.15 39.44 -0.58
N ALA A 116 -2.04 38.11 -0.68
CA ALA A 116 -3.11 37.20 -0.28
C ALA A 116 -3.53 37.44 1.19
N MET A 117 -4.82 37.57 1.39
CA MET A 117 -5.40 37.79 2.71
C MET A 117 -5.14 36.59 3.62
N PRO A 118 -4.46 36.74 4.76
CA PRO A 118 -4.30 35.62 5.70
C PRO A 118 -5.65 35.24 6.30
N VAL A 119 -5.84 33.94 6.50
CA VAL A 119 -7.01 33.44 7.23
C VAL A 119 -6.70 33.46 8.74
N TYR A 120 -7.57 34.10 9.48
CA TYR A 120 -7.38 34.24 10.92
C TYR A 120 -7.98 33.07 11.68
N LEU A 121 -7.14 32.33 12.40
CA LEU A 121 -7.57 31.33 13.35
C LEU A 121 -7.79 32.03 14.72
N LYS A 122 -9.04 32.22 15.09
CA LYS A 122 -9.33 32.49 16.51
C LYS A 122 -8.90 31.28 17.32
N GLN A 123 -8.37 31.49 18.52
CA GLN A 123 -8.00 30.41 19.44
C GLN A 123 -9.04 29.28 19.42
N PRO A 124 -8.62 28.00 19.58
CA PRO A 124 -9.48 26.85 19.35
C PRO A 124 -10.72 26.90 20.25
N ALA A 125 -11.67 27.73 19.87
CA ALA A 125 -13.05 27.54 20.28
C ALA A 125 -13.44 26.19 19.61
N SER A 126 -13.95 25.27 20.40
CA SER A 126 -14.61 24.06 19.93
C SER A 126 -15.27 24.35 18.59
N LEU A 127 -14.92 23.58 17.56
CA LEU A 127 -15.69 23.61 16.31
C LEU A 127 -17.16 23.60 16.68
N PRO A 128 -18.03 24.43 16.05
CA PRO A 128 -19.47 24.37 16.29
C PRO A 128 -19.84 22.90 16.26
N GLY A 129 -20.50 22.42 17.32
CA GLY A 129 -20.86 21.01 17.40
C GLY A 129 -21.57 20.59 16.10
N GLU A 130 -21.44 19.36 15.68
CA GLU A 130 -22.09 18.81 14.47
C GLU A 130 -23.58 19.22 14.35
N THR A 131 -24.25 19.35 15.48
CA THR A 131 -25.64 19.78 15.62
C THR A 131 -25.89 21.19 15.08
N THR A 132 -25.04 22.15 15.43
CA THR A 132 -25.23 23.57 15.03
C THR A 132 -25.00 23.75 13.50
N TYR A 133 -24.01 23.04 12.94
CA TYR A 133 -23.77 23.04 11.50
C TYR A 133 -24.93 22.39 10.73
N ARG A 134 -25.41 21.26 11.22
CA ARG A 134 -26.54 20.52 10.65
C ARG A 134 -27.83 21.35 10.68
N GLU A 135 -28.12 22.02 11.79
CA GLU A 135 -29.29 22.89 11.91
C GLU A 135 -29.23 24.10 10.95
N GLN A 136 -28.06 24.71 10.77
CA GLN A 136 -27.88 25.81 9.83
C GLN A 136 -28.06 25.38 8.38
N VAL A 137 -27.50 24.23 7.99
CA VAL A 137 -27.66 23.67 6.63
C VAL A 137 -29.10 23.26 6.39
N GLN A 138 -29.77 22.63 7.37
CA GLN A 138 -31.16 22.22 7.23
C GLN A 138 -32.12 23.39 7.15
N ALA A 139 -31.84 24.52 7.83
CA ALA A 139 -32.68 25.73 7.77
C ALA A 139 -32.64 26.41 6.39
N GLN A 140 -31.54 26.23 5.63
CA GLN A 140 -31.38 26.83 4.29
C GLN A 140 -31.69 25.84 3.14
N ALA A 141 -31.84 24.57 3.45
CA ALA A 141 -32.03 23.53 2.44
C ALA A 141 -33.45 23.51 1.90
N SER A 142 -33.60 23.18 0.62
CA SER A 142 -34.89 22.84 -0.01
C SER A 142 -35.53 21.62 0.71
N PRO A 143 -36.83 21.42 0.59
CA PRO A 143 -37.51 20.26 1.19
C PRO A 143 -36.82 18.92 0.87
N LEU A 144 -36.36 18.76 -0.36
CA LEU A 144 -35.67 17.53 -0.77
C LEU A 144 -34.25 17.45 -0.20
N GLN A 145 -33.51 18.55 -0.12
CA GLN A 145 -32.19 18.60 0.56
C GLN A 145 -32.29 18.28 2.06
N ARG A 146 -33.42 18.54 2.70
CA ARG A 146 -33.67 18.09 4.08
C ARG A 146 -33.88 16.59 4.19
N LEU A 147 -34.51 15.98 3.19
CA LEU A 147 -34.73 14.53 3.14
C LEU A 147 -33.46 13.77 2.79
N VAL A 148 -32.68 14.31 1.86
CA VAL A 148 -31.41 13.76 1.36
C VAL A 148 -30.38 14.89 1.33
N PRO A 149 -29.66 15.16 2.43
CA PRO A 149 -28.56 16.12 2.43
C PRO A 149 -27.55 15.78 1.33
N GLY A 150 -27.01 16.76 0.61
CA GLY A 150 -26.10 16.53 -0.51
C GLY A 150 -26.78 16.01 -1.79
N TYR A 151 -28.09 16.11 -1.89
CA TYR A 151 -28.86 15.68 -3.06
C TYR A 151 -28.50 16.45 -4.34
N ASP A 152 -27.89 17.60 -4.22
CA ASP A 152 -27.30 18.40 -5.29
C ASP A 152 -26.01 17.80 -5.88
N SER A 153 -25.50 16.71 -5.30
CA SER A 153 -24.42 15.96 -5.95
C SER A 153 -24.85 15.41 -7.32
N TYR A 154 -23.91 15.41 -8.25
CA TYR A 154 -24.13 14.92 -9.62
C TYR A 154 -24.79 13.52 -9.66
N GLU A 155 -24.32 12.60 -8.82
CA GLU A 155 -24.84 11.23 -8.74
C GLU A 155 -26.29 11.18 -8.26
N ALA A 156 -26.63 11.94 -7.22
CA ALA A 156 -27.99 12.00 -6.70
C ALA A 156 -28.95 12.62 -7.71
N LEU A 157 -28.55 13.70 -8.37
CA LEU A 157 -29.34 14.34 -9.41
C LEU A 157 -29.57 13.42 -10.62
N SER A 158 -28.56 12.62 -11.00
CA SER A 158 -28.69 11.61 -12.05
C SER A 158 -29.80 10.60 -11.74
N VAL A 159 -29.78 10.03 -10.54
CA VAL A 159 -30.80 9.06 -10.10
C VAL A 159 -32.19 9.67 -10.06
N LEU A 160 -32.31 10.90 -9.55
CA LEU A 160 -33.57 11.63 -9.49
C LEU A 160 -34.12 11.91 -10.91
N PHE A 161 -33.24 12.34 -11.81
CA PHE A 161 -33.63 12.65 -13.20
C PHE A 161 -34.08 11.38 -13.93
N GLU A 162 -33.35 10.27 -13.84
CA GLU A 162 -33.75 9.01 -14.47
C GLU A 162 -35.11 8.49 -13.94
N ALA A 163 -35.33 8.60 -12.62
CA ALA A 163 -36.61 8.25 -12.01
C ALA A 163 -37.75 9.15 -12.51
N ALA A 164 -37.51 10.47 -12.63
CA ALA A 164 -38.47 11.43 -13.17
C ALA A 164 -38.77 11.15 -14.65
N PHE A 165 -37.74 10.83 -15.44
CA PHE A 165 -37.89 10.48 -16.84
C PHE A 165 -38.70 9.18 -17.04
N ALA A 166 -38.42 8.15 -16.27
CA ALA A 166 -39.17 6.89 -16.32
C ALA A 166 -40.68 7.10 -16.01
N ARG A 167 -41.00 8.00 -15.08
CA ARG A 167 -42.40 8.35 -14.78
C ARG A 167 -43.04 9.16 -15.86
N ALA A 168 -42.37 10.16 -16.40
CA ALA A 168 -42.86 10.94 -17.53
C ALA A 168 -43.21 10.03 -18.70
N LEU A 169 -42.40 9.03 -19.01
CA LEU A 169 -42.70 8.03 -20.03
C LEU A 169 -43.91 7.14 -19.67
N ALA A 170 -44.07 6.77 -18.40
CA ALA A 170 -45.18 5.95 -17.92
C ALA A 170 -46.50 6.72 -17.96
N GLU A 171 -46.51 8.02 -17.65
CA GLU A 171 -47.67 8.89 -17.73
C GLU A 171 -48.10 9.15 -19.20
N GLN A 172 -47.14 9.25 -20.08
CA GLN A 172 -47.34 9.37 -21.53
C GLN A 172 -47.58 7.99 -22.19
N LYS A 173 -48.58 7.25 -21.74
CA LYS A 173 -48.90 5.88 -22.17
C LYS A 173 -48.70 5.66 -23.67
N GLY A 174 -47.61 5.03 -24.05
CA GLY A 174 -47.34 4.63 -25.44
C GLY A 174 -46.57 5.64 -26.29
N TYR A 175 -45.84 6.59 -25.67
CA TYR A 175 -44.95 7.51 -26.40
C TYR A 175 -44.01 6.74 -27.36
N ARG A 176 -44.06 7.11 -28.64
CA ARG A 176 -43.20 6.57 -29.69
C ARG A 176 -42.34 7.70 -30.27
N PRO A 177 -41.12 7.40 -30.75
CA PRO A 177 -40.33 8.38 -31.48
C PRO A 177 -41.16 8.95 -32.66
N GLY A 178 -41.48 10.24 -32.59
CA GLY A 178 -42.36 10.94 -33.58
C GLY A 178 -43.65 11.49 -33.01
N ASP A 179 -44.03 11.14 -31.78
CA ASP A 179 -45.14 11.77 -31.06
C ASP A 179 -44.75 13.17 -30.55
N ASP A 180 -45.73 13.92 -30.03
CA ASP A 180 -45.49 15.27 -29.51
C ASP A 180 -44.47 15.30 -28.36
N ILE A 181 -43.24 15.62 -28.72
CA ILE A 181 -42.13 15.71 -27.82
C ILE A 181 -42.27 16.82 -26.77
N HIS A 182 -43.08 17.84 -27.08
CA HIS A 182 -43.36 18.93 -26.15
C HIS A 182 -44.14 18.43 -24.93
N SER A 183 -45.13 17.58 -25.12
CA SER A 183 -45.91 16.97 -24.04
C SER A 183 -45.01 16.12 -23.11
N LEU A 184 -44.07 15.39 -23.69
CA LEU A 184 -43.10 14.63 -22.89
C LEU A 184 -42.19 15.55 -22.09
N LEU A 185 -41.68 16.63 -22.68
CA LEU A 185 -40.81 17.59 -21.99
C LEU A 185 -41.54 18.33 -20.86
N VAL A 186 -42.82 18.68 -21.06
CA VAL A 186 -43.65 19.29 -20.00
C VAL A 186 -43.83 18.32 -18.85
N CYS A 187 -44.22 17.07 -19.12
CA CYS A 187 -44.38 16.05 -18.11
C CYS A 187 -43.06 15.76 -17.36
N LEU A 188 -41.94 15.66 -18.10
CA LEU A 188 -40.61 15.48 -17.49
C LEU A 188 -40.27 16.67 -16.58
N ALA A 189 -40.46 17.89 -17.03
CA ALA A 189 -40.18 19.09 -16.24
C ALA A 189 -41.02 19.13 -14.95
N GLU A 190 -42.32 18.74 -15.03
CA GLU A 190 -43.18 18.59 -13.83
C GLU A 190 -42.67 17.52 -12.88
N GLN A 191 -42.27 16.35 -13.37
CA GLN A 191 -41.70 15.29 -12.54
C GLN A 191 -40.38 15.70 -11.90
N CYS A 192 -39.52 16.40 -12.64
CA CYS A 192 -38.28 16.97 -12.11
C CYS A 192 -38.55 18.04 -11.04
N PHE A 193 -39.50 18.93 -11.26
CA PHE A 193 -39.93 19.94 -10.30
C PHE A 193 -40.43 19.29 -8.99
N ARG A 194 -41.31 18.29 -9.09
CA ARG A 194 -41.85 17.55 -7.95
C ARG A 194 -40.76 16.75 -7.23
N ALA A 195 -39.78 16.25 -7.97
CA ALA A 195 -38.59 15.56 -7.40
C ALA A 195 -37.62 16.54 -6.73
N GLY A 196 -37.76 17.84 -6.94
CA GLY A 196 -36.92 18.88 -6.35
C GLY A 196 -35.58 19.05 -7.07
N ILE A 197 -35.48 18.67 -8.35
CA ILE A 197 -34.29 18.92 -9.16
C ILE A 197 -34.26 20.42 -9.51
N PRO A 198 -33.14 21.14 -9.33
CA PRO A 198 -33.03 22.54 -9.74
C PRO A 198 -33.25 22.73 -11.23
N GLN A 199 -33.78 23.90 -11.62
CA GLN A 199 -34.12 24.22 -13.01
C GLN A 199 -32.95 24.02 -13.97
N GLU A 200 -31.75 24.54 -13.62
CA GLU A 200 -30.57 24.46 -14.48
C GLU A 200 -30.07 23.01 -14.63
N ASP A 201 -30.15 22.23 -13.57
CA ASP A 201 -29.78 20.81 -13.61
C ASP A 201 -30.78 20.00 -14.45
N THR A 202 -32.06 20.29 -14.37
CA THR A 202 -33.08 19.68 -15.23
C THR A 202 -32.79 19.96 -16.71
N VAL A 203 -32.46 21.20 -17.06
CA VAL A 203 -32.07 21.56 -18.45
C VAL A 203 -30.80 20.82 -18.86
N ARG A 204 -29.79 20.77 -18.01
CA ARG A 204 -28.52 20.08 -18.27
C ARG A 204 -28.71 18.60 -18.55
N TRP A 205 -29.46 17.91 -17.70
CA TRP A 205 -29.74 16.49 -17.84
C TRP A 205 -30.64 16.17 -19.03
N ALA A 206 -31.69 16.95 -19.24
CA ALA A 206 -32.56 16.78 -20.39
C ALA A 206 -31.80 16.94 -21.72
N ARG A 207 -30.90 17.91 -21.81
CA ARG A 207 -30.04 18.12 -22.98
C ARG A 207 -29.07 16.97 -23.22
N ALA A 208 -28.50 16.41 -22.14
CA ALA A 208 -27.56 15.30 -22.21
C ALA A 208 -28.23 13.95 -22.54
N HIS A 209 -29.52 13.81 -22.24
CA HIS A 209 -30.22 12.54 -22.36
C HIS A 209 -30.46 12.13 -23.82
N TYR A 210 -30.03 10.90 -24.18
CA TYR A 210 -30.02 10.42 -25.58
C TYR A 210 -31.38 10.25 -26.24
N ARG A 211 -32.45 10.11 -25.45
CA ARG A 211 -33.85 9.97 -25.95
C ARG A 211 -34.58 11.28 -26.12
N LEU A 212 -34.00 12.40 -25.72
CA LEU A 212 -34.62 13.71 -25.83
C LEU A 212 -34.04 14.52 -27.00
N PRO A 213 -34.80 15.49 -27.54
CA PRO A 213 -34.29 16.34 -28.60
C PRO A 213 -33.11 17.17 -28.09
N LYS A 214 -32.19 17.48 -28.97
CA LYS A 214 -31.06 18.36 -28.66
C LYS A 214 -31.34 19.84 -28.91
N ASP A 215 -32.61 20.20 -28.99
CA ASP A 215 -33.05 21.60 -29.11
C ASP A 215 -33.01 22.25 -27.72
N GLU A 216 -31.92 22.95 -27.48
CA GLU A 216 -31.67 23.61 -26.18
C GLU A 216 -32.72 24.69 -25.90
N PHE A 217 -33.16 25.42 -26.92
CA PHE A 217 -34.14 26.48 -26.73
C PHE A 217 -35.49 25.89 -26.29
N LEU A 218 -35.97 24.86 -26.97
CA LEU A 218 -37.20 24.17 -26.62
C LEU A 218 -37.15 23.61 -25.19
N ILE A 219 -36.05 22.92 -24.82
CA ILE A 219 -35.89 22.37 -23.48
C ILE A 219 -35.90 23.49 -22.43
N ARG A 220 -35.09 24.52 -22.62
CA ARG A 220 -34.95 25.63 -21.67
C ARG A 220 -36.28 26.39 -21.45
N GLU A 221 -36.97 26.74 -22.51
CA GLU A 221 -38.26 27.46 -22.41
C GLU A 221 -39.35 26.58 -21.78
N THR A 222 -39.43 25.30 -22.13
CA THR A 222 -40.40 24.38 -21.52
C THR A 222 -40.15 24.22 -20.03
N VAL A 223 -38.90 23.96 -19.63
CA VAL A 223 -38.53 23.80 -18.21
C VAL A 223 -38.80 25.12 -17.45
N LYS A 224 -38.40 26.26 -17.99
CA LYS A 224 -38.64 27.58 -17.39
C LYS A 224 -40.14 27.86 -17.17
N ASN A 225 -40.97 27.56 -18.16
CA ASN A 225 -42.43 27.77 -18.06
C ASN A 225 -43.04 26.86 -16.98
N VAL A 226 -42.67 25.57 -16.94
CA VAL A 226 -43.16 24.63 -15.92
C VAL A 226 -42.71 25.06 -14.53
N TYR A 227 -41.43 25.40 -14.35
CA TYR A 227 -40.90 25.84 -13.05
C TYR A 227 -41.47 27.17 -12.57
N GLY A 228 -41.89 28.03 -13.49
CA GLY A 228 -42.54 29.30 -13.16
C GLY A 228 -44.04 29.20 -12.87
N THR A 229 -44.71 28.13 -13.29
CA THR A 229 -46.18 27.94 -13.14
C THR A 229 -46.56 26.90 -12.09
N CYS A 230 -45.68 25.95 -11.80
CA CYS A 230 -45.91 24.91 -10.78
C CYS A 230 -45.65 25.43 -9.36
N GLU A 231 -46.51 25.01 -8.43
CA GLU A 231 -46.34 25.25 -6.98
C GLU A 231 -45.90 23.95 -6.29
N GLY A 232 -45.21 24.10 -5.16
CA GLY A 232 -44.80 22.96 -4.34
C GLY A 232 -43.54 22.28 -4.84
N PHE A 233 -42.47 23.02 -5.06
CA PHE A 233 -41.15 22.47 -5.41
C PHE A 233 -40.69 21.45 -4.37
N ALA A 234 -40.37 20.23 -4.80
CA ALA A 234 -39.96 19.11 -3.96
C ALA A 234 -41.02 18.60 -2.94
N ASP A 235 -42.30 18.96 -3.14
CA ASP A 235 -43.37 18.63 -2.19
C ASP A 235 -43.72 17.15 -2.13
N LYS A 236 -43.51 16.43 -3.23
CA LYS A 236 -43.71 14.97 -3.27
C LYS A 236 -42.47 14.28 -3.72
N SER A 237 -41.84 13.59 -2.79
CA SER A 237 -40.77 12.66 -3.16
C SER A 237 -41.34 11.67 -4.16
N SER A 238 -40.92 11.76 -5.40
CA SER A 238 -41.26 10.80 -6.44
C SER A 238 -40.46 9.49 -6.28
N LEU A 239 -39.57 9.41 -5.31
CA LEU A 239 -38.74 8.26 -5.02
C LEU A 239 -39.50 7.20 -4.21
N LEU A 240 -39.25 5.94 -4.53
CA LEU A 240 -39.67 4.84 -3.67
C LEU A 240 -38.93 4.93 -2.32
N PRO A 241 -39.54 4.46 -1.21
CA PRO A 241 -38.89 4.47 0.10
C PRO A 241 -37.50 3.81 0.08
N GLU A 242 -37.35 2.74 -0.70
CA GLU A 242 -36.09 2.01 -0.86
C GLU A 242 -35.03 2.86 -1.59
N GLN A 243 -35.42 3.61 -2.62
CA GLN A 243 -34.52 4.51 -3.32
C GLN A 243 -34.07 5.66 -2.42
N LEU A 244 -35.01 6.27 -1.69
CA LEU A 244 -34.71 7.31 -0.73
C LEU A 244 -33.75 6.81 0.36
N PHE A 245 -33.98 5.60 0.86
CA PHE A 245 -33.11 4.97 1.85
C PHE A 245 -31.69 4.76 1.34
N VAL A 246 -31.54 4.28 0.08
CA VAL A 246 -30.20 4.09 -0.54
C VAL A 246 -29.49 5.43 -0.70
N MET A 247 -30.18 6.46 -1.15
CA MET A 247 -29.61 7.81 -1.32
C MET A 247 -29.21 8.43 0.02
N GLN A 248 -30.05 8.31 1.05
CA GLN A 248 -29.72 8.77 2.40
C GLN A 248 -28.52 8.03 2.98
N THR A 249 -28.44 6.73 2.73
CA THR A 249 -27.32 5.91 3.16
C THR A 249 -26.01 6.33 2.48
N ASP A 250 -26.04 6.48 1.17
CA ASP A 250 -24.87 6.90 0.38
C ASP A 250 -24.37 8.29 0.80
N GLU A 251 -25.29 9.26 0.91
CA GLU A 251 -24.95 10.60 1.39
C GLU A 251 -24.36 10.58 2.80
N PHE A 252 -25.01 9.87 3.74
CA PHE A 252 -24.52 9.74 5.10
C PHE A 252 -23.11 9.16 5.14
N MET A 253 -22.87 8.08 4.39
CA MET A 253 -21.56 7.42 4.34
C MET A 253 -20.50 8.33 3.75
N LYS A 254 -20.77 8.97 2.60
CA LYS A 254 -19.82 9.88 1.94
C LYS A 254 -19.53 11.15 2.75
N ARG A 255 -20.54 11.69 3.42
CA ARG A 255 -20.40 12.92 4.21
C ARG A 255 -19.61 12.71 5.51
N ARG A 256 -19.83 11.59 6.19
CA ARG A 256 -19.18 11.33 7.50
C ARG A 256 -17.88 10.60 7.39
N TYR A 257 -17.76 9.69 6.42
CA TYR A 257 -16.67 8.76 6.30
C TYR A 257 -16.02 8.85 4.93
N GLU A 258 -14.80 8.43 4.89
CA GLU A 258 -14.07 8.13 3.68
C GLU A 258 -13.62 6.69 3.77
N PHE A 259 -13.95 5.90 2.76
CA PHE A 259 -13.67 4.47 2.69
C PHE A 259 -12.72 4.18 1.55
N ARG A 260 -11.93 3.13 1.70
CA ARG A 260 -11.15 2.54 0.62
C ARG A 260 -10.98 1.05 0.83
N PHE A 261 -10.98 0.27 -0.24
CA PHE A 261 -10.68 -1.16 -0.18
C PHE A 261 -9.20 -1.39 -0.42
N ASN A 262 -8.47 -1.80 0.61
CA ASN A 262 -7.05 -2.07 0.53
C ASN A 262 -6.80 -3.46 -0.09
N MET A 263 -6.17 -3.48 -1.27
CA MET A 263 -5.92 -4.69 -2.06
C MET A 263 -4.97 -5.68 -1.37
N LEU A 264 -3.98 -5.19 -0.62
CA LEU A 264 -3.00 -6.05 0.05
C LEU A 264 -3.59 -6.72 1.30
N THR A 265 -4.29 -5.95 2.12
CA THR A 265 -4.92 -6.48 3.34
C THR A 265 -6.26 -7.13 3.06
N SER A 266 -6.85 -6.91 1.87
CA SER A 266 -8.18 -7.36 1.46
C SER A 266 -9.26 -6.96 2.47
N SER A 267 -9.15 -5.76 2.98
CA SER A 267 -10.07 -5.19 3.96
C SER A 267 -10.44 -3.76 3.61
N VAL A 268 -11.64 -3.37 3.99
CA VAL A 268 -12.06 -1.97 3.89
C VAL A 268 -11.43 -1.20 5.03
N GLU A 269 -10.83 -0.08 4.69
CA GLU A 269 -10.30 0.91 5.62
C GLU A 269 -11.19 2.16 5.58
N TYR A 270 -11.24 2.86 6.68
CA TYR A 270 -12.03 4.08 6.80
C TYR A 270 -11.29 5.16 7.58
N ARG A 271 -11.70 6.39 7.37
CA ARG A 271 -11.45 7.52 8.25
C ARG A 271 -12.71 8.40 8.36
N GLU A 272 -12.85 9.11 9.45
CA GLU A 272 -13.95 10.05 9.64
C GLU A 272 -13.56 11.41 9.07
N ARG A 273 -14.36 11.97 8.16
CA ARG A 273 -14.08 13.27 7.52
C ARG A 273 -14.03 14.44 8.51
N ASN A 274 -14.77 14.34 9.60
CA ASN A 274 -14.86 15.39 10.64
C ASN A 274 -14.00 15.10 11.87
N SER A 275 -13.11 14.11 11.80
CA SER A 275 -12.18 13.76 12.87
C SER A 275 -10.82 14.39 12.64
N PHE A 276 -10.05 14.60 13.73
CA PHE A 276 -8.62 14.92 13.66
C PHE A 276 -7.75 13.70 13.35
N ASN A 277 -8.36 12.52 13.23
CA ASN A 277 -7.64 11.32 12.86
C ASN A 277 -7.68 11.15 11.33
N PHE A 278 -6.57 11.46 10.69
CA PHE A 278 -6.41 11.45 9.22
C PHE A 278 -5.96 10.10 8.69
N TYR A 279 -5.62 9.15 9.57
CA TYR A 279 -5.22 7.82 9.15
C TYR A 279 -6.41 6.94 8.81
N PHE A 280 -6.27 6.19 7.73
CA PHE A 280 -7.17 5.09 7.44
C PHE A 280 -6.94 3.94 8.42
N ARG A 281 -8.01 3.40 8.94
CA ARG A 281 -8.01 2.26 9.88
C ARG A 281 -8.91 1.17 9.36
N PRO A 282 -8.55 -0.12 9.57
CA PRO A 282 -9.44 -1.22 9.21
C PRO A 282 -10.78 -1.11 9.94
N ILE A 283 -11.85 -1.48 9.25
CA ILE A 283 -13.18 -1.56 9.84
C ILE A 283 -13.29 -2.84 10.65
N ASP A 284 -13.57 -2.72 11.93
CA ASP A 284 -13.90 -3.80 12.84
C ASP A 284 -15.39 -3.80 13.22
N LYS A 285 -15.81 -4.79 14.01
CA LYS A 285 -17.20 -4.90 14.47
C LYS A 285 -17.66 -3.70 15.29
N ARG A 286 -16.76 -3.09 16.05
CA ARG A 286 -17.07 -1.92 16.87
C ARG A 286 -17.33 -0.70 16.01
N VAL A 287 -16.52 -0.51 14.99
CA VAL A 287 -16.68 0.57 14.00
C VAL A 287 -17.99 0.41 13.24
N MET A 288 -18.33 -0.81 12.80
CA MET A 288 -19.60 -1.08 12.12
C MET A 288 -20.81 -0.71 13.02
N ALA A 289 -20.77 -1.11 14.27
CA ALA A 289 -21.82 -0.75 15.23
C ALA A 289 -21.90 0.79 15.44
N SER A 290 -20.74 1.47 15.48
CA SER A 290 -20.70 2.94 15.59
C SER A 290 -21.29 3.63 14.36
N ILE A 291 -21.02 3.14 13.15
CA ILE A 291 -21.61 3.65 11.90
C ILE A 291 -23.13 3.49 11.96
N THR A 292 -23.63 2.31 12.34
CA THR A 292 -25.06 2.03 12.46
C THR A 292 -25.73 2.95 13.49
N MET A 293 -25.12 3.12 14.66
CA MET A 293 -25.63 4.03 15.70
C MET A 293 -25.65 5.47 15.24
N ASN A 294 -24.59 5.95 14.60
CA ASN A 294 -24.52 7.32 14.08
C ASN A 294 -25.59 7.59 13.01
N ALA A 295 -25.87 6.60 12.15
CA ALA A 295 -26.95 6.71 11.16
C ALA A 295 -28.33 6.80 11.85
N MET A 296 -28.56 5.99 12.88
CA MET A 296 -29.81 6.02 13.65
C MET A 296 -30.00 7.37 14.38
N TYR A 297 -28.95 7.97 14.92
CA TYR A 297 -29.02 9.32 15.50
C TYR A 297 -29.43 10.38 14.45
N GLU A 298 -29.09 10.16 13.19
CA GLU A 298 -29.52 11.03 12.08
C GLU A 298 -30.89 10.66 11.50
N GLY A 299 -31.58 9.68 12.09
CA GLY A 299 -32.91 9.26 11.65
C GLY A 299 -32.89 8.25 10.49
N ILE A 300 -31.74 7.76 10.09
CA ILE A 300 -31.58 6.74 9.03
C ILE A 300 -31.62 5.37 9.68
N LYS A 301 -32.58 4.52 9.29
CA LYS A 301 -32.75 3.16 9.81
C LYS A 301 -31.75 2.19 9.15
N LEU A 302 -30.46 2.45 9.33
CA LEU A 302 -29.38 1.65 8.78
C LEU A 302 -29.10 0.46 9.69
N TRP A 303 -28.96 -0.73 9.12
CA TRP A 303 -28.59 -1.97 9.82
C TRP A 303 -27.20 -2.44 9.39
N ASP A 304 -26.56 -3.29 10.21
CA ASP A 304 -25.24 -3.86 9.91
C ASP A 304 -25.16 -4.49 8.51
N LYS A 305 -26.22 -5.18 8.08
CA LYS A 305 -26.30 -5.78 6.74
C LYS A 305 -26.23 -4.74 5.60
N ASP A 306 -26.77 -3.55 5.83
CA ASP A 306 -26.80 -2.48 4.84
C ASP A 306 -25.43 -1.79 4.79
N VAL A 307 -24.77 -1.63 5.95
CA VAL A 307 -23.36 -1.19 6.04
C VAL A 307 -22.47 -2.18 5.29
N VAL A 308 -22.60 -3.48 5.54
CA VAL A 308 -21.82 -4.52 4.83
C VAL A 308 -22.07 -4.47 3.32
N ARG A 309 -23.32 -4.26 2.89
CA ARG A 309 -23.66 -4.12 1.46
C ARG A 309 -22.97 -2.91 0.83
N TYR A 310 -22.99 -1.77 1.51
CA TYR A 310 -22.30 -0.56 1.05
C TYR A 310 -20.81 -0.77 0.94
N LEU A 311 -20.18 -1.33 1.99
CA LEU A 311 -18.74 -1.56 2.04
C LEU A 311 -18.23 -2.57 1.01
N ASN A 312 -19.09 -3.47 0.54
CA ASN A 312 -18.76 -4.45 -0.50
C ASN A 312 -19.20 -4.01 -1.91
N SER A 313 -19.67 -2.78 -2.06
CA SER A 313 -20.05 -2.20 -3.36
C SER A 313 -18.92 -1.41 -3.99
N ASP A 314 -19.09 -1.01 -5.24
CA ASP A 314 -18.20 -0.12 -6.00
C ASP A 314 -18.20 1.34 -5.52
N HIS A 315 -19.09 1.68 -4.57
CA HIS A 315 -19.03 2.96 -3.85
C HIS A 315 -17.77 3.12 -2.99
N VAL A 316 -17.08 2.02 -2.67
CA VAL A 316 -15.81 2.02 -1.96
C VAL A 316 -14.67 1.88 -2.97
N PRO A 317 -13.88 2.93 -3.20
CA PRO A 317 -12.80 2.90 -4.17
C PRO A 317 -11.73 1.89 -3.79
N VAL A 318 -11.15 1.26 -4.80
CA VAL A 318 -10.05 0.34 -4.63
C VAL A 318 -8.77 1.13 -4.40
N TYR A 319 -8.01 0.75 -3.38
CA TYR A 319 -6.74 1.33 -2.99
C TYR A 319 -5.60 0.32 -3.11
N HIS A 320 -4.59 0.66 -3.88
CA HIS A 320 -3.39 -0.16 -4.01
C HIS A 320 -2.17 0.60 -3.47
N PRO A 321 -1.75 0.36 -2.23
CA PRO A 321 -0.76 1.20 -1.54
C PRO A 321 0.59 1.29 -2.25
N VAL A 322 0.99 0.21 -2.92
CA VAL A 322 2.25 0.17 -3.67
C VAL A 322 2.15 0.93 -4.98
N GLU A 323 1.06 0.75 -5.72
CA GLU A 323 0.86 1.43 -7.00
C GLU A 323 0.75 2.94 -6.80
N GLU A 324 0.01 3.38 -5.76
CA GLU A 324 -0.06 4.80 -5.40
C GLU A 324 1.31 5.36 -5.03
N PHE A 325 2.06 4.67 -4.15
CA PHE A 325 3.40 5.09 -3.79
C PHE A 325 4.34 5.19 -4.99
N LEU A 326 4.36 4.17 -5.87
CA LEU A 326 5.24 4.14 -7.04
C LEU A 326 4.80 5.13 -8.14
N TYR A 327 3.51 5.47 -8.20
CA TYR A 327 2.98 6.44 -9.16
C TYR A 327 3.37 7.88 -8.80
N ASP A 328 3.40 8.20 -7.51
CA ASP A 328 3.70 9.55 -7.01
C ASP A 328 5.21 9.84 -6.94
N LEU A 329 6.06 8.90 -7.35
CA LEU A 329 7.51 9.09 -7.30
C LEU A 329 7.97 10.19 -8.27
N PRO A 330 8.92 11.02 -7.84
CA PRO A 330 9.54 12.03 -8.70
C PRO A 330 10.47 11.42 -9.73
N HIS A 331 10.98 12.25 -10.63
CA HIS A 331 12.09 11.86 -11.47
C HIS A 331 13.34 11.61 -10.63
N TRP A 332 14.08 10.55 -10.98
CA TRP A 332 15.34 10.22 -10.33
C TRP A 332 16.38 11.33 -10.54
N ASP A 333 17.07 11.70 -9.48
CA ASP A 333 18.07 12.78 -9.44
C ASP A 333 19.44 12.40 -10.04
N GLY A 334 19.63 11.15 -10.45
CA GLY A 334 20.87 10.63 -11.02
C GLY A 334 21.88 10.08 -10.01
N LYS A 335 21.62 10.18 -8.69
CA LYS A 335 22.50 9.63 -7.65
C LYS A 335 22.18 8.16 -7.37
N ASP A 336 23.18 7.42 -6.90
CA ASP A 336 23.02 5.99 -6.60
C ASP A 336 22.57 5.76 -5.15
N HIS A 337 21.28 5.99 -4.90
CA HIS A 337 20.65 5.80 -3.59
C HIS A 337 20.57 4.33 -3.16
N ILE A 338 20.50 3.40 -4.11
CA ILE A 338 20.50 1.96 -3.82
C ILE A 338 21.85 1.55 -3.25
N ARG A 339 22.93 2.01 -3.86
CA ARG A 339 24.29 1.79 -3.36
C ARG A 339 24.49 2.43 -1.99
N ASP A 340 24.03 3.65 -1.82
CA ASP A 340 24.08 4.38 -0.55
C ASP A 340 23.38 3.62 0.58
N LEU A 341 22.25 2.96 0.28
CA LEU A 341 21.54 2.10 1.22
C LEU A 341 22.33 0.82 1.53
N ALA A 342 22.92 0.18 0.52
CA ALA A 342 23.74 -1.02 0.71
C ALA A 342 24.97 -0.73 1.56
N GLU A 343 25.68 0.38 1.32
CA GLU A 343 26.90 0.79 2.03
C GLU A 343 26.66 1.14 3.52
N ARG A 344 25.40 1.24 3.97
CA ARG A 344 25.09 1.36 5.41
C ARG A 344 25.40 0.11 6.21
N VAL A 345 25.48 -1.04 5.53
CA VAL A 345 25.83 -2.33 6.12
C VAL A 345 27.34 -2.53 5.99
N PRO A 346 28.13 -2.33 7.06
CA PRO A 346 29.55 -2.60 7.01
C PRO A 346 29.79 -4.11 6.91
N CYS A 347 30.39 -4.56 5.82
CA CYS A 347 30.68 -5.97 5.58
C CYS A 347 31.93 -6.13 4.70
N ASP A 348 32.55 -7.31 4.74
CA ASP A 348 33.75 -7.63 3.96
C ASP A 348 33.43 -8.24 2.59
N ASN A 349 32.16 -8.49 2.29
CA ASN A 349 31.76 -9.05 1.00
C ASN A 349 31.89 -8.00 -0.12
N PRO A 350 32.86 -8.12 -1.05
CA PRO A 350 33.10 -7.13 -2.11
C PRO A 350 31.94 -7.04 -3.12
N HIS A 351 31.10 -8.08 -3.19
CA HIS A 351 29.97 -8.17 -4.11
C HIS A 351 28.65 -7.68 -3.49
N TRP A 352 28.64 -7.32 -2.20
CA TRP A 352 27.43 -6.95 -1.48
C TRP A 352 26.61 -5.86 -2.20
N GLY A 353 27.23 -4.77 -2.59
CA GLY A 353 26.52 -3.66 -3.25
C GLY A 353 25.85 -4.07 -4.55
N GLN A 354 26.50 -4.90 -5.37
CA GLN A 354 25.94 -5.43 -6.62
C GLN A 354 24.77 -6.39 -6.37
N LEU A 355 24.95 -7.35 -5.45
CA LEU A 355 23.94 -8.35 -5.12
C LEU A 355 22.72 -7.69 -4.45
N PHE A 356 22.94 -6.70 -3.56
CA PHE A 356 21.87 -5.93 -2.93
C PHE A 356 21.07 -5.13 -3.98
N ARG A 357 21.75 -4.45 -4.92
CA ARG A 357 21.08 -3.75 -6.02
C ARG A 357 20.19 -4.70 -6.82
N ARG A 358 20.68 -5.89 -7.17
CA ARG A 358 19.93 -6.90 -7.91
C ARG A 358 18.69 -7.35 -7.16
N TRP A 359 18.85 -7.68 -5.88
CA TRP A 359 17.75 -8.07 -5.01
C TRP A 359 16.72 -6.95 -4.83
N PHE A 360 17.17 -5.71 -4.65
CA PHE A 360 16.29 -4.55 -4.49
C PHE A 360 15.48 -4.26 -5.75
N LEU A 361 16.12 -4.28 -6.92
CA LEU A 361 15.42 -4.15 -8.20
C LEU A 361 14.41 -5.27 -8.41
N SER A 362 14.76 -6.52 -8.06
CA SER A 362 13.82 -7.64 -8.11
C SER A 362 12.62 -7.42 -7.18
N THR A 363 12.83 -6.89 -6.00
CA THR A 363 11.76 -6.54 -5.06
C THR A 363 10.78 -5.55 -5.68
N VAL A 364 11.27 -4.45 -6.23
CA VAL A 364 10.42 -3.42 -6.86
C VAL A 364 9.74 -3.93 -8.14
N ALA A 365 10.42 -4.77 -8.93
CA ALA A 365 9.85 -5.41 -10.12
C ALA A 365 8.64 -6.30 -9.77
N HIS A 366 8.72 -7.05 -8.67
CA HIS A 366 7.60 -7.86 -8.18
C HIS A 366 6.45 -7.00 -7.65
N TRP A 367 6.75 -5.88 -7.00
CA TRP A 367 5.72 -4.92 -6.59
C TRP A 367 4.95 -4.34 -7.78
N ARG A 368 5.62 -4.09 -8.89
CA ARG A 368 4.98 -3.65 -10.14
C ARG A 368 4.27 -4.78 -10.90
N GLY A 369 4.55 -6.05 -10.59
CA GLY A 369 4.04 -7.21 -11.34
C GLY A 369 4.59 -7.32 -12.74
N VAL A 370 5.81 -6.89 -12.95
CA VAL A 370 6.53 -7.03 -14.23
C VAL A 370 6.74 -8.51 -14.55
N ASP A 371 7.04 -9.30 -13.54
CA ASP A 371 7.24 -10.74 -13.67
C ASP A 371 6.14 -11.53 -12.95
N LYS A 372 5.44 -12.36 -13.71
CA LYS A 372 4.40 -13.27 -13.20
C LYS A 372 4.86 -14.74 -13.18
N ASN A 373 5.98 -15.04 -13.81
CA ASN A 373 6.46 -16.40 -14.02
C ASN A 373 7.55 -16.79 -13.01
N HIS A 374 8.31 -15.81 -12.53
CA HIS A 374 9.41 -16.01 -11.60
C HIS A 374 9.14 -15.29 -10.29
N ALA A 375 9.76 -15.76 -9.24
CA ALA A 375 9.72 -15.13 -7.92
C ALA A 375 11.06 -14.45 -7.64
N ASN A 376 11.07 -13.43 -6.75
CA ASN A 376 12.31 -13.01 -6.11
C ASN A 376 12.73 -14.12 -5.12
N SER A 377 13.46 -15.11 -5.64
CA SER A 377 13.81 -16.32 -4.90
C SER A 377 15.06 -16.19 -4.05
N THR A 378 15.76 -15.07 -4.16
CA THR A 378 16.99 -14.77 -3.44
C THR A 378 16.72 -13.84 -2.26
N SER A 379 17.38 -14.07 -1.14
CA SER A 379 17.16 -13.34 0.11
C SER A 379 18.49 -12.99 0.78
N PRO A 380 18.79 -11.71 1.06
CA PRO A 380 19.91 -11.33 1.89
C PRO A 380 19.72 -11.83 3.33
N ILE A 381 20.80 -12.33 3.94
CA ILE A 381 20.85 -12.72 5.34
C ILE A 381 21.98 -11.96 6.00
N LEU A 382 21.64 -11.05 6.92
CA LEU A 382 22.59 -10.26 7.68
C LEU A 382 23.05 -11.05 8.91
N ILE A 383 24.32 -11.44 8.95
CA ILE A 383 24.89 -12.31 9.96
C ILE A 383 25.84 -11.49 10.85
N GLY A 384 25.71 -11.59 12.15
CA GLY A 384 26.62 -10.87 13.05
C GLY A 384 26.08 -10.74 14.48
N PRO A 385 26.88 -10.18 15.40
CA PRO A 385 26.52 -10.04 16.81
C PRO A 385 25.19 -9.31 17.03
N GLN A 386 24.59 -9.52 18.19
CA GLN A 386 23.47 -8.71 18.66
C GLN A 386 23.86 -7.23 18.75
N ALA A 387 22.86 -6.34 18.73
CA ALA A 387 23.02 -4.89 18.78
C ALA A 387 23.65 -4.22 17.54
N TYR A 388 23.98 -4.96 16.48
CA TYR A 388 24.44 -4.37 15.21
C TYR A 388 23.30 -3.79 14.37
N ARG A 389 22.07 -3.67 14.92
CA ARG A 389 20.89 -3.03 14.32
C ARG A 389 20.39 -3.69 13.03
N LYS A 390 20.64 -4.99 12.85
CA LYS A 390 20.27 -5.75 11.65
C LYS A 390 18.77 -5.70 11.37
N SER A 391 17.93 -6.07 12.34
CA SER A 391 16.47 -6.08 12.19
C SER A 391 15.89 -4.67 11.98
N THR A 392 16.52 -3.64 12.59
CA THR A 392 16.17 -2.23 12.34
C THR A 392 16.44 -1.84 10.89
N PHE A 393 17.58 -2.23 10.33
CA PHE A 393 17.91 -1.99 8.93
C PHE A 393 16.91 -2.68 7.98
N CYS A 394 16.57 -3.94 8.25
CA CYS A 394 15.56 -4.66 7.45
C CYS A 394 14.24 -3.89 7.38
N ARG A 395 13.81 -3.31 8.48
CA ARG A 395 12.59 -2.50 8.53
C ARG A 395 12.74 -1.19 7.74
N LEU A 396 13.90 -0.54 7.79
CA LEU A 396 14.15 0.73 7.10
C LEU A 396 14.19 0.61 5.57
N ILE A 397 14.19 -0.57 5.00
CA ILE A 397 14.11 -0.74 3.54
C ILE A 397 12.77 -0.22 3.02
N LEU A 398 11.68 -0.42 3.77
CA LEU A 398 10.37 0.11 3.39
C LEU A 398 10.19 1.58 3.83
N PRO A 399 9.58 2.42 2.97
CA PRO A 399 9.23 3.78 3.34
C PRO A 399 8.15 3.80 4.45
N PRO A 400 8.05 4.87 5.25
CA PRO A 400 7.08 4.97 6.34
C PRO A 400 5.63 4.66 5.93
N CYS A 401 5.19 5.10 4.76
CA CYS A 401 3.83 4.83 4.24
C CYS A 401 3.55 3.35 3.93
N LEU A 402 4.60 2.53 3.72
CA LEU A 402 4.48 1.10 3.43
C LEU A 402 4.90 0.20 4.62
N GLN A 403 5.22 0.78 5.78
CA GLN A 403 5.64 0.02 6.97
C GLN A 403 4.59 -0.97 7.48
N ALA A 404 3.31 -0.72 7.23
CA ALA A 404 2.23 -1.64 7.57
C ALA A 404 2.31 -2.99 6.82
N TYR A 405 3.09 -3.05 5.75
CA TYR A 405 3.29 -4.24 4.91
C TYR A 405 4.66 -4.90 5.14
N TYR A 406 5.31 -4.57 6.24
CA TYR A 406 6.47 -5.26 6.77
C TYR A 406 6.05 -6.26 7.83
N THR A 407 6.71 -7.41 7.90
CA THR A 407 6.60 -8.32 9.04
C THR A 407 7.94 -9.00 9.33
N ASP A 408 8.21 -9.25 10.60
CA ASP A 408 9.32 -10.05 11.13
C ASP A 408 8.80 -11.30 11.86
N SER A 409 7.50 -11.55 11.78
CA SER A 409 6.83 -12.64 12.47
C SER A 409 6.13 -13.56 11.46
N ILE A 410 6.86 -14.51 10.90
CA ILE A 410 6.34 -15.54 10.01
C ILE A 410 6.47 -16.93 10.63
N ASP A 411 5.36 -17.67 10.70
CA ASP A 411 5.34 -19.05 11.18
C ASP A 411 5.30 -20.02 10.00
N PHE A 412 6.45 -20.61 9.68
CA PHE A 412 6.58 -21.61 8.61
C PHE A 412 5.90 -22.96 8.91
N SER A 413 5.45 -23.20 10.15
CA SER A 413 4.67 -24.39 10.49
C SER A 413 3.24 -24.32 9.93
N ARG A 414 2.71 -23.10 9.79
CA ARG A 414 1.39 -22.81 9.23
C ARG A 414 1.46 -22.49 7.74
N LYS A 415 1.65 -23.52 6.93
CA LYS A 415 1.94 -23.37 5.49
C LYS A 415 0.98 -22.43 4.76
N ARG A 416 -0.34 -22.55 5.02
CA ARG A 416 -1.36 -21.74 4.37
C ARG A 416 -1.25 -20.25 4.73
N ASP A 417 -1.02 -19.95 6.00
CA ASP A 417 -0.88 -18.58 6.46
C ASP A 417 0.41 -17.95 5.91
N ALA A 418 1.51 -18.72 5.92
CA ALA A 418 2.77 -18.29 5.33
C ALA A 418 2.65 -18.02 3.81
N GLU A 419 1.86 -18.80 3.08
CA GLU A 419 1.57 -18.53 1.66
C GLU A 419 0.75 -17.25 1.47
N LEU A 420 -0.25 -16.99 2.31
CA LEU A 420 -1.03 -15.76 2.25
C LEU A 420 -0.18 -14.52 2.55
N TYR A 421 0.87 -14.65 3.36
CA TYR A 421 1.81 -13.57 3.64
C TYR A 421 2.52 -13.07 2.39
N LEU A 422 2.75 -13.93 1.40
CA LEU A 422 3.37 -13.53 0.13
C LEU A 422 2.54 -12.53 -0.67
N ASN A 423 1.21 -12.54 -0.51
CA ASN A 423 0.31 -11.58 -1.15
C ASN A 423 0.09 -10.33 -0.29
N ARG A 424 0.17 -10.46 1.05
CA ARG A 424 -0.17 -9.41 2.00
C ARG A 424 0.97 -8.46 2.33
N PHE A 425 2.20 -9.00 2.46
CA PHE A 425 3.37 -8.23 2.86
C PHE A 425 4.27 -7.92 1.66
N LEU A 426 5.01 -6.83 1.77
CA LEU A 426 5.98 -6.38 0.77
C LEU A 426 7.39 -6.90 1.08
N LEU A 427 7.71 -6.92 2.38
CA LEU A 427 8.99 -7.40 2.87
C LEU A 427 8.77 -8.25 4.13
N ILE A 428 9.28 -9.47 4.09
CA ILE A 428 9.25 -10.41 5.20
C ILE A 428 10.68 -10.58 5.72
N ASN A 429 10.91 -10.16 6.95
CA ASN A 429 12.17 -10.41 7.65
C ASN A 429 12.11 -11.76 8.36
N MET A 430 12.98 -12.67 7.97
CA MET A 430 13.22 -13.93 8.68
C MET A 430 14.19 -13.64 9.85
N ASP A 431 13.63 -13.05 10.92
CA ASP A 431 14.43 -12.76 12.09
C ASP A 431 14.88 -14.07 12.77
N GLU A 432 16.11 -14.11 13.31
CA GLU A 432 16.71 -15.32 13.88
C GLU A 432 16.65 -16.54 12.93
N PHE A 433 17.11 -16.33 11.69
CA PHE A 433 17.09 -17.34 10.62
C PHE A 433 17.71 -18.68 11.05
N ASP A 434 18.70 -18.66 11.93
CA ASP A 434 19.37 -19.83 12.51
C ASP A 434 18.42 -20.73 13.33
N GLN A 435 17.29 -20.21 13.80
CA GLN A 435 16.29 -20.99 14.53
C GLN A 435 15.28 -21.73 13.60
N ILE A 436 15.31 -21.45 12.29
CA ILE A 436 14.45 -22.14 11.33
C ILE A 436 14.91 -23.61 11.19
N GLY A 437 14.12 -24.51 11.73
CA GLY A 437 14.43 -25.96 11.70
C GLY A 437 14.52 -26.54 10.28
N VAL A 438 15.28 -27.62 10.11
CA VAL A 438 15.56 -28.29 8.82
C VAL A 438 14.28 -28.60 8.03
N ASN A 439 13.21 -29.03 8.71
CA ASN A 439 11.92 -29.32 8.06
C ASN A 439 11.23 -28.05 7.52
N GLN A 440 11.40 -26.93 8.21
CA GLN A 440 10.86 -25.62 7.82
C GLN A 440 11.66 -25.00 6.69
N GLN A 441 12.99 -25.23 6.63
CA GLN A 441 13.84 -24.76 5.55
C GLN A 441 13.43 -25.34 4.18
N SER A 442 12.98 -26.60 4.14
CA SER A 442 12.46 -27.20 2.92
C SER A 442 11.21 -26.46 2.40
N PHE A 443 10.30 -26.11 3.30
CA PHE A 443 9.13 -25.32 2.97
C PHE A 443 9.49 -23.88 2.60
N LEU A 444 10.43 -23.25 3.31
CA LEU A 444 10.94 -21.91 2.97
C LEU A 444 11.47 -21.87 1.52
N LYS A 445 12.29 -22.85 1.12
CA LYS A 445 12.78 -22.94 -0.27
C LYS A 445 11.65 -23.02 -1.29
N HIS A 446 10.58 -23.73 -0.95
CA HIS A 446 9.40 -23.82 -1.81
C HIS A 446 8.72 -22.45 -1.96
N ILE A 447 8.48 -21.73 -0.87
CA ILE A 447 7.79 -20.44 -0.94
C ILE A 447 8.67 -19.32 -1.52
N LEU A 448 10.00 -19.39 -1.37
CA LEU A 448 10.90 -18.45 -2.02
C LEU A 448 10.77 -18.48 -3.55
N GLN A 449 10.55 -19.66 -4.13
CA GLN A 449 10.43 -19.86 -5.57
C GLN A 449 9.01 -19.68 -6.12
N LYS A 450 8.00 -19.48 -5.26
CA LYS A 450 6.60 -19.43 -5.67
C LYS A 450 6.26 -18.07 -6.28
N PRO A 451 5.98 -17.96 -7.58
CA PRO A 451 5.71 -16.66 -8.22
C PRO A 451 4.28 -16.19 -7.97
N VAL A 452 3.35 -17.09 -7.75
CA VAL A 452 1.92 -16.84 -7.57
C VAL A 452 1.41 -17.70 -6.42
N VAL A 453 0.47 -17.19 -5.66
CA VAL A 453 -0.14 -17.87 -4.51
C VAL A 453 -1.52 -18.38 -4.89
N ASN A 454 -1.65 -19.68 -5.12
CA ASN A 454 -2.95 -20.32 -5.36
C ASN A 454 -3.52 -20.82 -4.04
N THR A 455 -4.38 -20.02 -3.41
CA THR A 455 -4.94 -20.36 -2.11
C THR A 455 -6.35 -19.79 -1.95
N ARG A 456 -7.09 -20.31 -0.98
CA ARG A 456 -8.40 -19.79 -0.62
C ARG A 456 -8.25 -18.82 0.54
N ARG A 457 -8.65 -17.56 0.35
CA ARG A 457 -8.68 -16.58 1.45
C ARG A 457 -9.63 -17.01 2.56
N PRO A 458 -9.44 -16.55 3.81
CA PRO A 458 -10.46 -16.72 4.84
C PRO A 458 -11.80 -16.16 4.33
N ASN A 459 -12.87 -16.95 4.50
CA ASN A 459 -14.24 -16.61 4.06
C ASN A 459 -14.49 -16.54 2.53
N ALA A 460 -13.50 -16.83 1.69
CA ALA A 460 -13.72 -16.94 0.24
C ALA A 460 -14.38 -18.28 -0.11
N SER A 461 -15.20 -18.30 -1.16
CA SER A 461 -15.87 -19.52 -1.66
C SER A 461 -14.98 -20.38 -2.55
N ALA A 462 -14.00 -19.78 -3.24
CA ALA A 462 -13.14 -20.43 -4.24
C ALA A 462 -11.64 -20.23 -3.97
N VAL A 463 -10.81 -21.04 -4.62
CA VAL A 463 -9.37 -20.83 -4.69
C VAL A 463 -9.10 -19.68 -5.65
N GLU A 464 -8.30 -18.74 -5.22
CA GLU A 464 -7.89 -17.57 -6.00
C GLU A 464 -6.41 -17.67 -6.35
N SER A 465 -6.05 -17.14 -7.51
CA SER A 465 -4.66 -16.94 -7.91
C SER A 465 -4.24 -15.53 -7.48
N LEU A 466 -3.52 -15.45 -6.37
CA LEU A 466 -3.11 -14.20 -5.78
C LEU A 466 -1.69 -13.83 -6.22
N ARG A 467 -1.49 -12.56 -6.54
CA ARG A 467 -0.18 -12.03 -6.85
C ARG A 467 0.74 -12.09 -5.64
N ARG A 468 2.00 -12.44 -5.85
CA ARG A 468 3.04 -12.30 -4.85
C ARG A 468 3.62 -10.90 -4.88
N TYR A 469 3.70 -10.26 -3.72
CA TYR A 469 4.43 -9.00 -3.51
C TYR A 469 5.69 -9.20 -2.67
N ALA A 470 5.67 -10.17 -1.75
CA ALA A 470 6.70 -10.32 -0.76
C ALA A 470 8.06 -10.71 -1.34
N SER A 471 9.07 -9.95 -0.97
CA SER A 471 10.47 -10.36 -0.97
C SER A 471 10.91 -10.68 0.46
N PHE A 472 12.00 -11.43 0.58
CA PHE A 472 12.52 -11.86 1.86
C PHE A 472 13.89 -11.24 2.14
N ILE A 473 14.12 -10.97 3.41
CA ILE A 473 15.42 -10.65 3.99
C ILE A 473 15.51 -11.37 5.31
N GLY A 474 16.69 -11.59 5.86
CA GLY A 474 16.81 -12.28 7.14
C GLY A 474 17.95 -11.74 8.00
N THR A 475 17.91 -12.11 9.28
CA THR A 475 18.98 -11.82 10.24
C THR A 475 19.38 -13.08 10.96
N SER A 476 20.64 -13.18 11.35
CA SER A 476 21.16 -14.27 12.20
C SER A 476 22.23 -13.74 13.15
N ASN A 477 22.33 -14.38 14.30
CA ASN A 477 23.41 -14.15 15.25
C ASN A 477 24.54 -15.19 15.13
N HIS A 478 24.29 -16.27 14.41
CA HIS A 478 25.22 -17.39 14.22
C HIS A 478 25.60 -17.52 12.75
N LYS A 479 26.84 -17.95 12.49
CA LYS A 479 27.34 -18.17 11.13
C LYS A 479 26.84 -19.49 10.54
N ASP A 480 26.75 -20.53 11.34
CA ASP A 480 26.36 -21.89 10.89
C ASP A 480 24.85 -22.00 10.68
N LEU A 481 24.36 -21.47 9.57
CA LEU A 481 22.91 -21.34 9.32
C LEU A 481 22.41 -22.08 8.09
N LEU A 482 23.25 -22.37 7.10
CA LEU A 482 22.86 -23.04 5.87
C LEU A 482 23.08 -24.56 6.00
N THR A 483 21.97 -25.29 6.13
CA THR A 483 22.00 -26.77 6.32
C THR A 483 22.04 -27.55 5.02
N ASP A 484 21.80 -26.91 3.89
CA ASP A 484 21.72 -27.55 2.56
C ASP A 484 22.54 -26.78 1.53
N THR A 485 23.69 -27.34 1.20
CA THR A 485 24.61 -26.81 0.19
C THR A 485 23.98 -26.65 -1.20
N SER A 486 23.01 -27.50 -1.55
CA SER A 486 22.31 -27.41 -2.86
C SER A 486 21.35 -26.22 -2.97
N GLY A 487 21.01 -25.61 -1.85
CA GLY A 487 20.07 -24.49 -1.76
C GLY A 487 20.72 -23.14 -1.46
N SER A 488 22.03 -23.09 -1.25
CA SER A 488 22.76 -21.90 -0.81
C SER A 488 22.64 -20.71 -1.78
N ARG A 489 22.51 -20.96 -3.07
CA ARG A 489 22.31 -19.94 -4.11
C ARG A 489 21.06 -19.04 -3.94
N ARG A 490 20.15 -19.39 -3.01
CA ARG A 490 18.96 -18.57 -2.67
C ARG A 490 19.23 -17.54 -1.60
N PHE A 491 20.41 -17.58 -1.01
CA PHE A 491 20.75 -16.68 0.09
C PHE A 491 21.98 -15.86 -0.25
N ILE A 492 21.97 -14.58 0.12
CA ILE A 492 23.15 -13.72 0.09
C ILE A 492 23.60 -13.59 1.53
N GLY A 493 24.50 -14.47 1.96
CA GLY A 493 25.12 -14.40 3.29
C GLY A 493 26.04 -13.18 3.38
N VAL A 494 25.84 -12.36 4.39
CA VAL A 494 26.62 -11.15 4.62
C VAL A 494 27.03 -11.06 6.06
N GLU A 495 28.31 -11.20 6.34
CA GLU A 495 28.86 -10.95 7.67
C GLU A 495 28.93 -9.43 7.92
N VAL A 496 28.16 -9.00 8.92
CA VAL A 496 28.14 -7.59 9.34
C VAL A 496 29.28 -7.36 10.32
N THR A 497 30.26 -6.55 9.94
CA THR A 497 31.50 -6.33 10.71
C THR A 497 31.41 -5.16 11.70
N GLY A 498 30.31 -4.39 11.67
CA GLY A 498 30.11 -3.23 12.54
C GLY A 498 28.64 -2.85 12.72
N VAL A 499 28.38 -1.82 13.47
CA VAL A 499 27.03 -1.30 13.69
C VAL A 499 26.51 -0.66 12.40
N ILE A 500 25.35 -1.11 11.92
CA ILE A 500 24.70 -0.60 10.72
C ILE A 500 24.21 0.84 10.96
N ASP A 501 24.43 1.71 9.98
CA ASP A 501 23.94 3.10 10.02
C ASP A 501 22.44 3.15 9.72
N VAL A 502 21.64 3.23 10.78
CA VAL A 502 20.17 3.37 10.71
C VAL A 502 19.70 4.79 11.05
N VAL A 503 20.63 5.73 11.27
CA VAL A 503 20.32 7.08 11.74
C VAL A 503 20.29 8.07 10.59
N ARG A 504 21.18 7.90 9.61
CA ARG A 504 21.22 8.78 8.43
C ARG A 504 19.88 8.70 7.69
N PRO A 505 19.22 9.84 7.38
CA PRO A 505 17.95 9.86 6.64
C PRO A 505 18.06 9.11 5.31
N ILE A 506 16.96 8.48 4.92
CA ILE A 506 16.81 7.84 3.60
C ILE A 506 15.86 8.70 2.77
N ASP A 507 16.30 9.11 1.59
CA ASP A 507 15.42 9.70 0.59
C ASP A 507 14.69 8.56 -0.15
N TYR A 508 13.57 8.12 0.43
CA TYR A 508 12.80 7.01 -0.13
C TYR A 508 12.23 7.31 -1.51
N GLU A 509 11.86 8.56 -1.77
CA GLU A 509 11.32 8.94 -3.07
C GLU A 509 12.40 8.76 -4.14
N GLN A 510 13.63 9.20 -3.89
CA GLN A 510 14.72 9.04 -4.83
C GLN A 510 15.24 7.60 -4.93
N LEU A 511 15.27 6.88 -3.81
CA LEU A 511 15.64 5.46 -3.78
C LEU A 511 14.75 4.62 -4.71
N TYR A 512 13.43 4.79 -4.58
CA TYR A 512 12.48 4.04 -5.39
C TYR A 512 12.34 4.62 -6.81
N ALA A 513 12.52 5.92 -7.02
CA ALA A 513 12.59 6.54 -8.35
C ALA A 513 13.78 6.01 -9.15
N GLN A 514 14.93 5.78 -8.50
CA GLN A 514 16.08 5.12 -9.11
C GLN A 514 15.73 3.71 -9.57
N ALA A 515 15.12 2.89 -8.69
CA ALA A 515 14.73 1.53 -9.03
C ALA A 515 13.71 1.49 -10.19
N MET A 516 12.72 2.39 -10.16
CA MET A 516 11.74 2.51 -11.23
C MET A 516 12.39 2.91 -12.55
N THR A 517 13.32 3.87 -12.53
CA THR A 517 14.06 4.29 -13.71
C THR A 517 14.91 3.16 -14.29
N ALA A 518 15.58 2.39 -13.43
CA ALA A 518 16.36 1.22 -13.85
C ALA A 518 15.48 0.16 -14.53
N LEU A 519 14.31 -0.15 -13.95
CA LEU A 519 13.35 -1.09 -14.52
C LEU A 519 12.73 -0.59 -15.84
N TYR A 520 12.46 0.71 -15.97
CA TYR A 520 12.01 1.30 -17.24
C TYR A 520 13.07 1.25 -18.34
N LYS A 521 14.35 1.29 -17.98
CA LYS A 521 15.47 1.09 -18.90
C LYS A 521 15.76 -0.38 -19.17
N ASN A 522 14.91 -1.30 -18.70
CA ASN A 522 15.07 -2.76 -18.81
C ASN A 522 16.39 -3.26 -18.19
N GLU A 523 16.86 -2.62 -17.12
CA GLU A 523 17.97 -3.17 -16.34
C GLU A 523 17.56 -4.53 -15.76
N ARG A 524 18.46 -5.52 -15.87
CA ARG A 524 18.23 -6.87 -15.36
C ARG A 524 18.01 -6.85 -13.84
N TYR A 525 16.96 -7.49 -13.37
CA TYR A 525 16.60 -7.56 -11.95
C TYR A 525 16.66 -9.00 -11.38
N TRP A 526 16.93 -10.00 -12.22
CA TRP A 526 17.13 -11.38 -11.79
C TRP A 526 18.63 -11.72 -11.73
N PHE A 527 18.99 -12.71 -10.91
CA PHE A 527 20.35 -13.21 -10.78
C PHE A 527 20.68 -14.13 -11.96
N ASP A 528 21.89 -14.02 -12.49
CA ASP A 528 22.42 -14.93 -13.50
C ASP A 528 23.32 -16.01 -12.88
N GLU A 529 23.85 -16.91 -13.72
CA GLU A 529 24.70 -18.03 -13.29
C GLU A 529 26.00 -17.55 -12.62
N GLU A 530 26.57 -16.44 -13.06
CA GLU A 530 27.78 -15.87 -12.46
C GLU A 530 27.51 -15.32 -11.06
N GLU A 531 26.42 -14.56 -10.89
CA GLU A 531 25.99 -14.03 -9.59
C GLU A 531 25.58 -15.18 -8.63
N GLU A 532 24.92 -16.24 -9.16
CA GLU A 532 24.61 -17.45 -8.36
C GLU A 532 25.88 -18.19 -7.92
N ALA A 533 26.90 -18.25 -8.77
CA ALA A 533 28.18 -18.84 -8.42
C ALA A 533 28.91 -18.05 -7.32
N ILE A 534 28.95 -16.72 -7.45
CA ILE A 534 29.52 -15.82 -6.44
C ILE A 534 28.80 -16.00 -5.09
N MET A 535 27.47 -16.05 -5.09
CA MET A 535 26.69 -16.28 -3.86
C MET A 535 27.00 -17.63 -3.23
N THR A 536 27.10 -18.68 -4.06
CA THR A 536 27.40 -20.04 -3.59
C THR A 536 28.78 -20.12 -2.97
N GLU A 537 29.78 -19.48 -3.57
CA GLU A 537 31.14 -19.42 -3.04
C GLU A 537 31.18 -18.64 -1.71
N SER A 538 30.58 -17.44 -1.66
CA SER A 538 30.52 -16.63 -0.43
C SER A 538 29.75 -17.33 0.70
N ASN A 539 28.78 -18.18 0.38
CA ASN A 539 27.97 -18.87 1.37
C ASN A 539 28.68 -20.09 2.01
N GLN A 540 29.82 -20.54 1.49
CA GLN A 540 30.57 -21.67 2.06
C GLN A 540 30.96 -21.41 3.51
N GLU A 541 31.23 -20.17 3.87
CA GLU A 541 31.56 -19.76 5.26
C GLU A 541 30.40 -19.91 6.23
N PHE A 542 29.16 -19.94 5.71
CA PHE A 542 27.92 -20.00 6.50
C PHE A 542 27.24 -21.36 6.47
N GLU A 543 27.86 -22.34 5.80
CA GLU A 543 27.35 -23.70 5.74
C GLU A 543 27.60 -24.42 7.06
N GLN A 544 26.56 -25.04 7.62
CA GLN A 544 26.71 -25.91 8.77
C GLN A 544 27.55 -27.13 8.39
N SER A 545 28.68 -27.28 9.03
CA SER A 545 29.38 -28.57 8.95
C SER A 545 28.55 -29.61 9.70
N PRO A 546 28.05 -30.63 9.02
CA PRO A 546 27.23 -31.65 9.66
C PRO A 546 27.98 -32.28 10.83
N ALA A 547 27.28 -32.57 11.93
CA ALA A 547 27.90 -33.20 13.10
C ALA A 547 28.71 -34.46 12.74
N ILE A 548 28.29 -35.21 11.71
CA ILE A 548 29.03 -36.36 11.18
C ILE A 548 30.33 -35.94 10.50
N GLU A 549 30.38 -34.82 9.79
CA GLU A 549 31.60 -34.31 9.16
C GLU A 549 32.60 -33.86 10.20
N GLN A 550 32.14 -33.11 11.19
CA GLN A 550 32.97 -32.70 12.33
C GLN A 550 33.52 -33.91 13.09
N LEU A 551 32.68 -34.89 13.42
CA LEU A 551 33.10 -36.12 14.06
C LEU A 551 34.05 -36.96 13.20
N PHE A 552 33.83 -37.00 11.88
CA PHE A 552 34.79 -37.64 10.98
C PHE A 552 36.14 -36.95 11.07
N GLN A 553 36.21 -35.63 10.98
CA GLN A 553 37.47 -34.87 11.08
C GLN A 553 38.13 -34.97 12.46
N VAL A 554 37.36 -35.20 13.52
CA VAL A 554 37.89 -35.45 14.87
C VAL A 554 38.51 -36.84 14.97
N TYR A 555 37.88 -37.89 14.44
CA TYR A 555 38.30 -39.27 14.62
C TYR A 555 39.06 -39.84 13.42
N TYR A 556 38.92 -39.27 12.26
CA TYR A 556 39.51 -39.77 11.01
C TYR A 556 39.92 -38.61 10.09
N ARG A 557 40.89 -38.90 9.22
CA ARG A 557 41.23 -38.03 8.08
C ARG A 557 41.38 -38.84 6.80
N ALA A 558 41.38 -38.16 5.68
CA ALA A 558 41.72 -38.79 4.40
C ALA A 558 43.17 -39.30 4.43
N ALA A 559 43.41 -40.50 3.95
CA ALA A 559 44.78 -41.02 3.78
C ALA A 559 45.46 -40.28 2.62
N ALA A 560 46.72 -39.89 2.80
CA ALA A 560 47.57 -39.36 1.73
C ALA A 560 47.95 -40.46 0.73
N ASP A 561 48.48 -40.05 -0.45
CA ASP A 561 49.00 -41.00 -1.42
C ASP A 561 50.15 -41.80 -0.77
N GLU A 562 50.07 -43.12 -0.89
CA GLU A 562 51.05 -44.11 -0.35
C GLU A 562 51.05 -44.23 1.21
N GLU A 563 50.13 -43.54 1.92
CA GLU A 563 49.99 -43.68 3.36
C GLU A 563 49.26 -45.01 3.72
N ALA A 564 49.75 -45.68 4.77
CA ALA A 564 49.10 -46.88 5.31
C ALA A 564 47.81 -46.48 6.05
N GLY A 565 46.65 -46.53 5.36
CA GLY A 565 45.33 -46.27 5.91
C GLY A 565 44.40 -47.49 5.83
N GLU A 566 43.26 -47.39 6.47
CA GLU A 566 42.20 -48.41 6.41
C GLU A 566 41.22 -48.13 5.30
N TRP A 567 40.78 -49.18 4.58
CA TRP A 567 39.71 -49.10 3.62
C TRP A 567 38.39 -49.52 4.27
N LEU A 568 37.52 -48.57 4.58
CA LEU A 568 36.27 -48.81 5.30
C LEU A 568 35.05 -48.47 4.47
N LEU A 569 33.97 -49.25 4.62
CA LEU A 569 32.66 -48.87 4.12
C LEU A 569 32.13 -47.65 4.91
N ALA A 570 31.35 -46.79 4.26
CA ALA A 570 30.71 -45.66 4.96
C ALA A 570 29.87 -46.13 6.16
N ALA A 571 29.27 -47.33 6.12
CA ALA A 571 28.51 -47.91 7.22
C ALA A 571 29.39 -48.28 8.39
N ASP A 572 30.54 -48.92 8.14
CA ASP A 572 31.49 -49.32 9.17
C ASP A 572 32.14 -48.11 9.83
N LEU A 573 32.49 -47.13 9.00
CA LEU A 573 33.04 -45.85 9.48
C LEU A 573 32.04 -45.10 10.38
N LEU A 574 30.74 -45.03 9.99
CA LEU A 574 29.68 -44.42 10.79
C LEU A 574 29.51 -45.17 12.12
N GLN A 575 29.53 -46.50 12.09
CA GLN A 575 29.43 -47.31 13.31
C GLN A 575 30.61 -47.08 14.26
N ARG A 576 31.84 -46.96 13.74
CA ARG A 576 33.02 -46.65 14.55
C ARG A 576 32.96 -45.25 15.15
N ILE A 577 32.55 -44.24 14.36
CA ILE A 577 32.34 -42.88 14.84
C ILE A 577 31.24 -42.85 15.92
N GLN A 578 30.13 -43.57 15.71
CA GLN A 578 29.05 -43.70 16.68
C GLN A 578 29.55 -44.30 18.02
N LYS A 579 30.38 -45.31 17.94
CA LYS A 579 30.97 -45.96 19.14
C LYS A 579 31.95 -45.04 19.88
N ALA A 580 32.76 -44.28 19.14
CA ALA A 580 33.72 -43.34 19.69
C ALA A 580 33.06 -42.08 20.30
N SER A 581 32.10 -41.49 19.60
CA SER A 581 31.42 -40.27 20.04
C SER A 581 30.27 -40.50 21.02
N LYS A 582 29.85 -41.78 21.24
CA LYS A 582 28.64 -42.16 21.99
C LYS A 582 27.34 -41.54 21.46
N MET A 583 27.37 -40.95 20.28
CA MET A 583 26.17 -40.36 19.61
C MET A 583 25.45 -41.43 18.78
N LYS A 584 24.11 -41.38 18.71
CA LYS A 584 23.33 -42.30 17.90
C LYS A 584 23.02 -41.66 16.55
N PHE A 585 23.31 -42.40 15.46
CA PHE A 585 23.00 -42.00 14.09
C PHE A 585 21.97 -42.93 13.47
N SER A 586 21.15 -42.38 12.58
CA SER A 586 20.16 -43.18 11.83
C SER A 586 20.81 -43.91 10.63
N PRO A 587 20.27 -45.05 10.18
CA PRO A 587 20.78 -45.74 8.99
C PRO A 587 20.82 -44.89 7.74
N ARG A 588 19.94 -43.86 7.62
CA ARG A 588 19.92 -42.92 6.48
C ARG A 588 21.20 -42.07 6.40
N GLN A 589 21.89 -41.89 7.51
CA GLN A 589 23.10 -41.07 7.57
C GLN A 589 24.34 -41.76 6.98
N VAL A 590 24.29 -43.06 6.69
CA VAL A 590 25.35 -43.76 5.95
C VAL A 590 25.54 -43.17 4.55
N SER A 591 24.45 -42.98 3.79
CA SER A 591 24.51 -42.36 2.46
C SER A 591 24.96 -40.90 2.52
N TYR A 592 24.65 -40.25 3.60
CA TYR A 592 25.05 -38.86 3.84
C TYR A 592 26.56 -38.76 4.13
N LEU A 593 27.08 -39.61 5.01
CA LEU A 593 28.53 -39.71 5.25
C LEU A 593 29.29 -40.01 3.96
N GLY A 594 28.78 -40.91 3.10
CA GLY A 594 29.42 -41.23 1.83
C GLY A 594 29.56 -39.98 0.94
N ARG A 595 28.56 -39.12 0.87
CA ARG A 595 28.63 -37.82 0.15
C ARG A 595 29.65 -36.86 0.76
N ILE A 596 29.70 -36.79 2.09
CA ILE A 596 30.68 -35.96 2.81
C ILE A 596 32.09 -36.42 2.46
N LEU A 597 32.35 -37.73 2.53
CA LEU A 597 33.67 -38.28 2.23
C LEU A 597 34.12 -37.99 0.77
N GLN A 598 33.19 -38.00 -0.15
CA GLN A 598 33.46 -37.57 -1.53
C GLN A 598 33.76 -36.06 -1.62
N LYS A 599 33.00 -35.22 -0.94
CA LYS A 599 33.22 -33.76 -0.86
C LYS A 599 34.59 -33.44 -0.29
N LEU A 600 35.01 -34.19 0.75
CA LEU A 600 36.32 -34.05 1.39
C LEU A 600 37.46 -34.65 0.56
N GLY A 601 37.22 -35.15 -0.64
CA GLY A 601 38.23 -35.70 -1.51
C GLY A 601 38.83 -37.04 -1.03
N VAL A 602 38.13 -37.75 -0.14
CA VAL A 602 38.63 -39.06 0.37
C VAL A 602 38.66 -40.07 -0.79
N LYS A 603 39.81 -40.65 -1.06
CA LYS A 603 39.97 -41.70 -2.09
C LYS A 603 38.99 -42.83 -1.83
N SER A 604 38.32 -43.25 -2.89
CA SER A 604 37.33 -44.34 -2.81
C SER A 604 37.44 -45.31 -3.99
N TYR A 605 37.08 -46.56 -3.73
CA TYR A 605 36.87 -47.54 -4.80
C TYR A 605 35.61 -48.36 -4.54
N ARG A 606 35.00 -48.84 -5.61
CA ARG A 606 33.73 -49.58 -5.57
C ARG A 606 33.98 -51.09 -5.71
N ARG A 607 33.37 -51.89 -4.79
CA ARG A 607 33.30 -53.38 -4.89
C ARG A 607 31.83 -53.84 -4.88
N SER A 608 31.61 -55.14 -5.01
CA SER A 608 30.27 -55.76 -4.98
C SER A 608 29.48 -55.44 -3.72
N HIS A 609 30.14 -55.21 -2.60
CA HIS A 609 29.52 -54.93 -1.28
C HIS A 609 29.39 -53.42 -0.96
N GLY A 610 29.86 -52.50 -1.82
CA GLY A 610 29.72 -51.07 -1.64
C GLY A 610 30.96 -50.25 -2.01
N VAL A 611 30.97 -48.97 -1.58
CA VAL A 611 32.07 -48.04 -1.78
C VAL A 611 32.92 -48.00 -0.53
N TYR A 612 34.22 -48.27 -0.67
CA TYR A 612 35.22 -48.21 0.36
C TYR A 612 35.97 -46.89 0.28
N TYR A 613 36.26 -46.30 1.43
CA TYR A 613 36.95 -45.02 1.57
C TYR A 613 38.29 -45.25 2.28
N HIS A 614 39.36 -44.59 1.80
CA HIS A 614 40.71 -44.68 2.37
C HIS A 614 40.90 -43.65 3.44
N VAL A 615 40.90 -44.07 4.70
CA VAL A 615 40.92 -43.18 5.87
C VAL A 615 42.00 -43.63 6.86
N VAL A 616 42.50 -42.65 7.63
CA VAL A 616 43.45 -42.90 8.74
C VAL A 616 42.78 -42.47 10.02
N PRO A 617 42.74 -43.34 11.07
CA PRO A 617 42.25 -42.93 12.36
C PRO A 617 43.23 -41.92 12.99
N ILE A 618 42.68 -40.88 13.59
CA ILE A 618 43.44 -39.92 14.38
C ILE A 618 43.55 -40.50 15.80
N SER A 619 44.76 -40.95 16.21
CA SER A 619 45.00 -41.40 17.58
C SER A 619 44.99 -40.19 18.52
N PHE A 620 44.05 -40.15 19.46
CA PHE A 620 44.20 -39.30 20.62
C PHE A 620 45.13 -40.04 21.57
N ASP A 621 46.37 -39.58 21.72
CA ASP A 621 47.15 -39.95 22.86
C ASP A 621 46.41 -39.45 24.10
N ASN A 622 45.88 -40.40 24.90
CA ASN A 622 45.27 -40.10 26.17
C ASN A 622 46.41 -39.60 27.09
N GLU A 623 46.50 -38.28 27.30
CA GLU A 623 47.02 -37.72 28.52
C GLU A 623 45.91 -37.63 29.58
#